data_69c784916aaab4dd71215e8cf65b54b8
#
_entry.id   69c784916aaab4dd71215e8cf65b54b8
#
_cell.length_a   1.000
_cell.length_b   1.000
_cell.length_c   1.000
_cell.angle_alpha   90.00
_cell.angle_beta   90.00
_cell.angle_gamma   90.00
#
_symmetry.space_group_name_H-M   'P 1'
#
loop_
_entity.id
_entity.type
_entity.pdbx_description
1 polymer ?
#
loop_
_entity_poly.entity_id
_entity_poly.type
_entity_poly.pdbx_seq_one_letter_code
_entity_poly.pdbx_strand_id
1 'polypeptide(L)'
;MFFKKKNDNNIDDNDKNVINIESVENNNNNNKKEKRKFKDSINKKYLKNGSYSSVMIVVFVAIIIVINMIAGNLPSKYTQLDISSEKIYTIGDETKAMLKDLDKDVTIYQIAQSGSEDETISNLLQRYADESDHIKVEQKDPVVNPKFVSEYTSDNLSSNSLIVVCGDRNKVVNYNNIYESTMDYNTYSYQTTGFDGEGQIT
;
A
#
# COMPACT_ATOMS: atom_id res chain seq x y z
N MET A 1 -27.95 -35.96 51.68
CA MET A 1 -29.20 -35.80 52.48
C MET A 1 -30.28 -35.34 51.50
N PHE A 2 -31.19 -36.24 51.25
CA PHE A 2 -32.62 -36.12 50.99
C PHE A 2 -33.07 -35.28 49.75
N PHE A 3 -33.52 -35.95 48.71
CA PHE A 3 -34.90 -36.47 48.41
C PHE A 3 -35.84 -35.34 48.00
N LYS A 4 -36.68 -35.37 46.96
CA LYS A 4 -37.45 -36.42 46.30
C LYS A 4 -38.23 -35.74 45.15
N LYS A 5 -38.26 -36.26 43.92
CA LYS A 5 -39.33 -37.14 43.38
C LYS A 5 -40.68 -36.42 43.22
N LYS A 6 -41.32 -36.46 42.10
CA LYS A 6 -41.94 -37.45 41.22
C LYS A 6 -43.16 -36.73 40.61
N ASN A 7 -43.65 -36.96 39.57
CA ASN A 7 -44.17 -37.98 38.67
C ASN A 7 -45.27 -37.28 37.87
N ASP A 8 -45.36 -37.55 36.71
CA ASP A 8 -45.93 -38.60 35.82
C ASP A 8 -47.35 -38.26 35.28
N ASN A 9 -47.42 -38.56 33.98
CA ASN A 9 -48.58 -39.13 33.27
C ASN A 9 -49.74 -38.18 32.91
N ASN A 10 -50.38 -38.28 31.78
CA ASN A 10 -50.54 -39.28 30.75
C ASN A 10 -51.40 -38.65 29.60
N ILE A 11 -51.08 -38.91 28.36
CA ILE A 11 -51.87 -39.53 27.30
C ILE A 11 -53.37 -39.19 27.29
N ASP A 12 -53.86 -38.67 26.16
CA ASP A 12 -54.71 -39.33 25.12
C ASP A 12 -55.26 -38.25 24.17
N ASP A 13 -54.95 -38.50 22.95
CA ASP A 13 -55.73 -38.91 21.79
C ASP A 13 -56.85 -38.02 21.24
N ASN A 14 -56.62 -37.79 19.93
CA ASN A 14 -57.67 -37.69 18.88
C ASN A 14 -58.71 -36.57 18.97
N ASP A 15 -58.67 -35.61 18.10
CA ASP A 15 -59.52 -35.56 16.94
C ASP A 15 -59.47 -34.30 16.11
N LYS A 16 -59.36 -34.57 14.82
CA LYS A 16 -59.99 -33.84 13.70
C LYS A 16 -59.42 -32.44 13.31
N ASN A 17 -58.60 -32.55 12.30
CA ASN A 17 -58.48 -31.60 11.19
C ASN A 17 -59.87 -31.09 10.71
N VAL A 18 -60.12 -29.82 11.02
CA VAL A 18 -60.98 -28.97 10.20
C VAL A 18 -60.27 -27.68 9.98
N ILE A 19 -59.59 -27.56 8.84
CA ILE A 19 -58.97 -26.33 8.39
C ILE A 19 -60.08 -25.36 8.02
N ASN A 20 -60.33 -24.40 8.87
CA ASN A 20 -61.28 -23.32 8.62
C ASN A 20 -60.63 -22.27 7.72
N ILE A 21 -61.02 -22.24 6.44
CA ILE A 21 -60.46 -21.38 5.39
C ILE A 21 -60.68 -19.88 5.66
N GLU A 22 -61.57 -19.50 6.57
CA GLU A 22 -61.86 -18.11 6.93
C GLU A 22 -60.72 -17.43 7.75
N SER A 23 -59.81 -18.20 8.37
CA SER A 23 -58.69 -17.62 9.15
C SER A 23 -57.49 -17.16 8.31
N VAL A 24 -57.39 -17.61 7.04
CA VAL A 24 -56.23 -17.26 6.16
C VAL A 24 -56.39 -15.88 5.51
N GLU A 25 -57.64 -15.48 5.23
CA GLU A 25 -57.91 -14.17 4.60
C GLU A 25 -57.75 -13.00 5.59
N ASN A 26 -58.01 -13.23 6.87
CA ASN A 26 -57.83 -12.20 7.91
C ASN A 26 -56.35 -11.95 8.30
N ASN A 27 -55.46 -12.94 8.15
CA ASN A 27 -54.03 -12.78 8.46
C ASN A 27 -53.30 -11.97 7.38
N ASN A 28 -53.70 -12.08 6.11
CA ASN A 28 -53.09 -11.30 5.04
C ASN A 28 -53.43 -9.78 5.09
N ASN A 29 -54.62 -9.46 5.59
CA ASN A 29 -55.03 -8.05 5.73
C ASN A 29 -54.36 -7.38 6.96
N ASN A 30 -54.09 -8.12 8.01
CA ASN A 30 -53.39 -7.59 9.20
C ASN A 30 -51.89 -7.37 8.90
N ASN A 31 -51.22 -8.24 8.18
CA ASN A 31 -49.84 -8.06 7.76
C ASN A 31 -49.65 -6.89 6.78
N LYS A 32 -50.68 -6.59 5.95
CA LYS A 32 -50.61 -5.44 5.03
C LYS A 32 -50.89 -4.12 5.75
N LYS A 33 -51.68 -4.13 6.82
CA LYS A 33 -51.90 -2.95 7.70
C LYS A 33 -50.72 -2.68 8.61
N GLU A 34 -50.03 -3.71 9.13
CA GLU A 34 -48.85 -3.53 9.95
C GLU A 34 -47.66 -3.01 9.12
N LYS A 35 -47.45 -3.53 7.88
CA LYS A 35 -46.40 -2.99 6.99
C LYS A 35 -46.65 -1.52 6.56
N ARG A 36 -47.88 -1.08 6.47
CA ARG A 36 -48.21 0.32 6.19
C ARG A 36 -48.01 1.20 7.42
N LYS A 37 -48.32 0.75 8.64
CA LYS A 37 -48.06 1.49 9.88
C LYS A 37 -46.56 1.62 10.17
N PHE A 38 -45.75 0.63 9.81
CA PHE A 38 -44.27 0.71 9.99
C PHE A 38 -43.61 1.75 9.07
N LYS A 39 -44.21 1.98 7.87
CA LYS A 39 -43.70 2.96 6.92
C LYS A 39 -44.06 4.41 7.26
N ASP A 40 -45.18 4.62 7.95
CA ASP A 40 -45.63 5.93 8.38
C ASP A 40 -45.10 6.35 9.76
N SER A 41 -44.48 5.41 10.50
CA SER A 41 -43.89 5.66 11.83
C SER A 41 -42.45 6.17 11.78
N ILE A 42 -41.85 6.36 10.60
CA ILE A 42 -40.60 7.09 10.46
C ILE A 42 -40.93 8.58 10.64
N ASN A 43 -40.98 8.97 11.90
CA ASN A 43 -41.37 10.30 12.35
C ASN A 43 -40.38 11.31 11.73
N LYS A 44 -40.87 12.25 10.91
CA LYS A 44 -40.09 13.31 10.28
C LYS A 44 -39.17 14.08 11.25
N LYS A 45 -39.45 13.99 12.54
CA LYS A 45 -38.67 14.60 13.63
C LYS A 45 -37.33 13.88 13.86
N TYR A 46 -37.26 12.55 13.64
CA TYR A 46 -36.01 11.78 13.72
C TYR A 46 -35.16 11.91 12.48
N LEU A 47 -35.79 12.13 11.30
CA LEU A 47 -35.08 12.39 10.05
C LEU A 47 -34.35 13.75 10.09
N LYS A 48 -34.88 14.75 10.76
CA LYS A 48 -34.27 16.09 10.84
C LYS A 48 -33.02 16.12 11.72
N ASN A 49 -32.95 15.29 12.75
CA ASN A 49 -31.76 15.18 13.63
C ASN A 49 -30.78 14.10 13.17
N GLY A 50 -31.27 13.03 12.49
CA GLY A 50 -30.43 11.97 11.94
C GLY A 50 -29.77 12.38 10.60
N SER A 51 -30.37 13.23 9.79
CA SER A 51 -29.81 13.69 8.53
C SER A 51 -28.56 14.56 8.71
N TYR A 52 -28.50 15.38 9.76
CA TYR A 52 -27.31 16.17 10.09
C TYR A 52 -26.11 15.26 10.42
N SER A 53 -26.33 14.22 11.23
CA SER A 53 -25.29 13.25 11.56
C SER A 53 -24.81 12.48 10.32
N SER A 54 -25.74 12.07 9.44
CA SER A 54 -25.39 11.36 8.20
C SER A 54 -24.63 12.27 7.23
N VAL A 55 -25.00 13.53 7.09
CA VAL A 55 -24.27 14.51 6.27
C VAL A 55 -22.86 14.74 6.82
N MET A 56 -22.70 14.86 8.13
CA MET A 56 -21.40 15.00 8.76
C MET A 56 -20.49 13.80 8.51
N ILE A 57 -21.02 12.58 8.54
CA ILE A 57 -20.26 11.36 8.21
C ILE A 57 -19.80 11.39 6.76
N VAL A 58 -20.68 11.75 5.82
CA VAL A 58 -20.34 11.84 4.40
C VAL A 58 -19.25 12.88 4.16
N VAL A 59 -19.35 14.06 4.79
CA VAL A 59 -18.33 15.11 4.70
C VAL A 59 -17.00 14.62 5.27
N PHE A 60 -17.01 13.94 6.41
CA PHE A 60 -15.79 13.39 7.02
C PHE A 60 -15.12 12.34 6.13
N VAL A 61 -15.89 11.43 5.54
CA VAL A 61 -15.38 10.44 4.58
C VAL A 61 -14.82 11.13 3.33
N ALA A 62 -15.49 12.15 2.81
CA ALA A 62 -15.00 12.92 1.67
C ALA A 62 -13.66 13.61 1.98
N ILE A 63 -13.49 14.17 3.17
CA ILE A 63 -12.22 14.77 3.62
C ILE A 63 -11.11 13.71 3.66
N ILE A 64 -11.37 12.52 4.19
CA ILE A 64 -10.39 11.42 4.24
C ILE A 64 -9.96 11.02 2.81
N ILE A 65 -10.91 10.93 1.87
CA ILE A 65 -10.61 10.60 0.47
C ILE A 65 -9.72 11.69 -0.15
N VAL A 66 -10.04 12.96 0.07
CA VAL A 66 -9.24 14.09 -0.45
C VAL A 66 -7.84 14.07 0.15
N ILE A 67 -7.69 13.86 1.46
CA ILE A 67 -6.38 13.74 2.12
C ILE A 67 -5.58 12.59 1.51
N ASN A 68 -6.20 11.43 1.29
CA ASN A 68 -5.54 10.27 0.69
C ASN A 68 -5.09 10.53 -0.76
N MET A 69 -5.92 11.24 -1.54
CA MET A 69 -5.54 11.66 -2.90
C MET A 69 -4.36 12.65 -2.91
N ILE A 70 -4.34 13.58 -1.96
CA ILE A 70 -3.23 14.53 -1.83
C ILE A 70 -1.96 13.79 -1.40
N ALA A 71 -2.05 12.93 -0.37
CA ALA A 71 -0.89 12.16 0.12
C ALA A 71 -0.27 11.26 -0.95
N GLY A 72 -1.09 10.65 -1.82
CA GLY A 72 -0.61 9.80 -2.92
C GLY A 72 0.06 10.56 -4.07
N ASN A 73 -0.10 11.89 -4.16
CA ASN A 73 0.53 12.73 -5.18
C ASN A 73 1.66 13.62 -4.62
N LEU A 74 1.96 13.50 -3.32
CA LEU A 74 3.08 14.26 -2.74
C LEU A 74 4.41 13.61 -3.14
N PRO A 75 5.41 14.41 -3.54
CA PRO A 75 6.79 13.92 -3.70
C PRO A 75 7.29 13.21 -2.45
N SER A 76 8.11 12.17 -2.65
CA SER A 76 8.63 11.32 -1.57
C SER A 76 9.31 12.10 -0.44
N LYS A 77 9.91 13.25 -0.77
CA LYS A 77 10.56 14.15 0.21
C LYS A 77 9.62 14.69 1.31
N TYR A 78 8.30 14.68 1.09
CA TYR A 78 7.31 15.14 2.09
C TYR A 78 6.60 14.01 2.82
N THR A 79 6.61 12.80 2.26
CA THR A 79 5.87 11.66 2.80
C THR A 79 6.76 10.63 3.49
N GLN A 80 8.07 10.63 3.19
CA GLN A 80 9.03 9.71 3.78
C GLN A 80 9.93 10.45 4.76
N LEU A 81 9.78 10.13 6.04
CA LEU A 81 10.68 10.60 7.09
C LEU A 81 11.71 9.50 7.34
N ASP A 82 12.98 9.80 7.04
CA ASP A 82 14.07 8.89 7.34
C ASP A 82 14.36 8.90 8.85
N ILE A 83 13.96 7.83 9.52
CA ILE A 83 14.20 7.61 10.95
C ILE A 83 15.34 6.61 11.20
N SER A 84 16.02 6.16 10.13
CA SER A 84 17.17 5.26 10.26
C SER A 84 18.37 6.00 10.86
N SER A 85 19.15 5.31 11.66
CA SER A 85 20.38 5.88 12.25
C SER A 85 21.41 6.24 11.17
N GLU A 86 21.36 5.60 10.03
CA GLU A 86 22.31 5.72 8.92
C GLU A 86 21.81 6.65 7.81
N LYS A 87 20.59 7.18 7.96
CA LYS A 87 19.96 8.09 6.97
C LYS A 87 19.98 7.56 5.54
N ILE A 88 19.82 6.25 5.39
CA ILE A 88 19.90 5.56 4.08
C ILE A 88 18.85 6.03 3.06
N TYR A 89 17.82 6.73 3.51
CA TYR A 89 16.76 7.29 2.67
C TYR A 89 16.88 8.81 2.46
N THR A 90 17.99 9.43 2.86
CA THR A 90 18.26 10.86 2.62
C THR A 90 19.59 11.04 1.92
N ILE A 91 19.68 12.02 1.06
CA ILE A 91 20.93 12.41 0.40
C ILE A 91 21.58 13.57 1.15
N GLY A 92 22.90 13.61 1.14
CA GLY A 92 23.71 14.64 1.80
C GLY A 92 23.51 16.04 1.20
N ASP A 93 23.84 17.05 1.98
CA ASP A 93 23.68 18.44 1.53
C ASP A 93 24.63 18.77 0.37
N GLU A 94 25.79 18.13 0.31
CA GLU A 94 26.76 18.28 -0.80
C GLU A 94 26.17 17.73 -2.11
N THR A 95 25.58 16.54 -2.07
CA THR A 95 24.90 15.96 -3.23
C THR A 95 23.71 16.80 -3.67
N LYS A 96 22.90 17.32 -2.73
CA LYS A 96 21.81 18.24 -3.05
C LYS A 96 22.29 19.51 -3.74
N ALA A 97 23.39 20.08 -3.27
CA ALA A 97 23.98 21.26 -3.90
C ALA A 97 24.43 20.95 -5.32
N MET A 98 25.14 19.83 -5.52
CA MET A 98 25.59 19.38 -6.83
C MET A 98 24.40 19.14 -7.79
N LEU A 99 23.33 18.48 -7.33
CA LEU A 99 22.14 18.21 -8.14
C LEU A 99 21.40 19.48 -8.55
N LYS A 100 21.37 20.51 -7.70
CA LYS A 100 20.78 21.82 -8.03
C LYS A 100 21.58 22.62 -9.06
N ASP A 101 22.90 22.45 -9.07
CA ASP A 101 23.80 23.09 -10.02
C ASP A 101 23.98 22.26 -11.31
N LEU A 102 23.29 21.12 -11.44
CA LEU A 102 23.37 20.24 -12.58
C LEU A 102 22.75 20.92 -13.83
N ASP A 103 23.56 21.09 -14.88
CA ASP A 103 23.20 21.74 -16.15
C ASP A 103 22.95 20.76 -17.31
N LYS A 104 23.12 19.46 -17.05
CA LYS A 104 23.01 18.39 -18.05
C LYS A 104 22.04 17.32 -17.62
N ASP A 105 21.33 16.80 -18.59
CA ASP A 105 20.42 15.69 -18.35
C ASP A 105 21.20 14.39 -18.07
N VAL A 106 20.85 13.74 -16.98
CA VAL A 106 21.40 12.47 -16.53
C VAL A 106 20.26 11.46 -16.41
N THR A 107 20.44 10.32 -17.04
CA THR A 107 19.51 9.20 -16.88
C THR A 107 20.17 8.09 -16.05
N ILE A 108 19.51 7.65 -15.01
CA ILE A 108 19.95 6.56 -14.14
C ILE A 108 19.05 5.36 -14.41
N TYR A 109 19.64 4.28 -14.92
CA TYR A 109 18.94 3.03 -15.17
C TYR A 109 19.19 2.06 -14.03
N GLN A 110 18.14 1.62 -13.36
CA GLN A 110 18.18 0.48 -12.43
C GLN A 110 17.93 -0.82 -13.20
N ILE A 111 18.90 -1.72 -13.17
CA ILE A 111 18.83 -2.99 -13.89
C ILE A 111 18.21 -4.04 -12.99
N ALA A 112 16.92 -4.21 -13.09
CA ALA A 112 16.17 -5.14 -12.27
C ALA A 112 15.00 -5.75 -13.04
N GLN A 113 14.71 -7.02 -12.78
CA GLN A 113 13.50 -7.65 -13.27
C GLN A 113 12.29 -7.00 -12.59
N SER A 114 11.21 -6.79 -13.35
CA SER A 114 9.99 -6.16 -12.83
C SER A 114 9.46 -6.88 -11.60
N GLY A 115 9.30 -6.13 -10.48
CA GLY A 115 8.86 -6.63 -9.18
C GLY A 115 9.98 -7.22 -8.30
N SER A 116 11.25 -7.09 -8.73
CA SER A 116 12.44 -7.52 -7.97
C SER A 116 13.41 -6.36 -7.72
N GLU A 117 12.90 -5.14 -7.78
CA GLU A 117 13.64 -3.93 -7.50
C GLU A 117 14.00 -3.85 -6.01
N ASP A 118 15.23 -3.41 -5.75
CA ASP A 118 15.64 -3.07 -4.40
C ASP A 118 14.99 -1.74 -3.98
N GLU A 119 14.15 -1.77 -2.95
CA GLU A 119 13.40 -0.60 -2.49
C GLU A 119 14.31 0.50 -1.96
N THR A 120 15.43 0.18 -1.32
CA THR A 120 16.39 1.16 -0.78
C THR A 120 17.04 1.93 -1.91
N ILE A 121 17.49 1.24 -2.95
CA ILE A 121 18.05 1.84 -4.15
C ILE A 121 17.00 2.66 -4.89
N SER A 122 15.81 2.13 -5.09
CA SER A 122 14.72 2.84 -5.78
C SER A 122 14.33 4.13 -5.06
N ASN A 123 14.26 4.10 -3.73
CA ASN A 123 14.01 5.28 -2.91
C ASN A 123 15.15 6.32 -2.99
N LEU A 124 16.40 5.87 -2.99
CA LEU A 124 17.54 6.77 -3.20
C LEU A 124 17.47 7.46 -4.56
N LEU A 125 17.25 6.70 -5.64
CA LEU A 125 17.14 7.23 -7.00
C LEU A 125 15.98 8.23 -7.14
N GLN A 126 14.84 7.95 -6.49
CA GLN A 126 13.72 8.87 -6.46
C GLN A 126 14.09 10.19 -5.79
N ARG A 127 14.91 10.17 -4.71
CA ARG A 127 15.43 11.40 -4.07
C ARG A 127 16.28 12.23 -5.01
N TYR A 128 17.13 11.58 -5.82
CA TYR A 128 17.91 12.28 -6.84
C TYR A 128 16.99 12.97 -7.86
N ALA A 129 15.95 12.28 -8.34
CA ALA A 129 14.98 12.85 -9.27
C ALA A 129 14.13 13.97 -8.65
N ASP A 130 13.84 13.90 -7.35
CA ASP A 130 13.09 14.95 -6.63
C ASP A 130 13.92 16.23 -6.40
N GLU A 131 15.26 16.16 -6.41
CA GLU A 131 16.13 17.32 -6.19
C GLU A 131 16.54 18.04 -7.48
N SER A 132 16.43 17.38 -8.65
CA SER A 132 16.81 17.99 -9.93
C SER A 132 15.95 17.51 -11.08
N ASP A 133 15.38 18.45 -11.83
CA ASP A 133 14.61 18.18 -13.05
C ASP A 133 15.47 17.58 -14.19
N HIS A 134 16.81 17.66 -14.05
CA HIS A 134 17.77 17.06 -14.98
C HIS A 134 18.05 15.58 -14.71
N ILE A 135 17.53 15.02 -13.61
CA ILE A 135 17.67 13.60 -13.30
C ILE A 135 16.44 12.83 -13.73
N LYS A 136 16.66 11.81 -14.55
CA LYS A 136 15.64 10.85 -14.95
C LYS A 136 16.00 9.46 -14.45
N VAL A 137 15.07 8.79 -13.81
CA VAL A 137 15.24 7.41 -13.34
C VAL A 137 14.38 6.48 -14.18
N GLU A 138 14.99 5.43 -14.69
CA GLU A 138 14.30 4.40 -15.47
C GLU A 138 14.70 3.01 -14.98
N GLN A 139 13.76 2.09 -14.94
CA GLN A 139 14.03 0.68 -14.75
C GLN A 139 14.24 0.01 -16.11
N LYS A 140 15.20 -0.90 -16.18
CA LYS A 140 15.43 -1.77 -17.33
C LYS A 140 15.44 -3.23 -16.89
N ASP A 141 14.44 -3.95 -17.34
CA ASP A 141 14.35 -5.40 -17.12
C ASP A 141 15.31 -6.11 -18.09
N PRO A 142 16.34 -6.84 -17.59
CA PRO A 142 17.30 -7.52 -18.43
C PRO A 142 16.70 -8.72 -19.18
N VAL A 143 15.56 -9.24 -18.74
CA VAL A 143 14.85 -10.33 -19.44
C VAL A 143 14.14 -9.78 -20.68
N VAL A 144 13.55 -8.59 -20.56
CA VAL A 144 12.86 -7.92 -21.68
C VAL A 144 13.86 -7.23 -22.60
N ASN A 145 14.95 -6.69 -22.05
CA ASN A 145 15.96 -5.92 -22.78
C ASN A 145 17.37 -6.53 -22.64
N PRO A 146 17.62 -7.74 -23.13
CA PRO A 146 18.86 -8.47 -22.84
C PRO A 146 20.12 -7.82 -23.42
N LYS A 147 19.99 -6.97 -24.45
CA LYS A 147 21.12 -6.27 -25.07
C LYS A 147 21.44 -4.93 -24.42
N PHE A 148 20.53 -4.38 -23.63
CA PHE A 148 20.67 -3.03 -23.07
C PHE A 148 21.96 -2.87 -22.25
N VAL A 149 22.24 -3.80 -21.36
CA VAL A 149 23.42 -3.76 -20.50
C VAL A 149 24.71 -3.80 -21.34
N SER A 150 24.73 -4.63 -22.39
CA SER A 150 25.93 -4.78 -23.24
C SER A 150 26.28 -3.55 -24.10
N GLU A 151 25.39 -2.56 -24.19
CA GLU A 151 25.67 -1.28 -24.81
C GLU A 151 26.58 -0.39 -23.95
N TYR A 152 26.61 -0.64 -22.63
CA TYR A 152 27.33 0.19 -21.66
C TYR A 152 28.53 -0.52 -21.02
N THR A 153 28.51 -1.84 -20.92
CA THR A 153 29.58 -2.63 -20.33
C THR A 153 29.62 -4.06 -20.87
N SER A 154 30.84 -4.64 -20.84
CA SER A 154 31.04 -6.08 -21.08
C SER A 154 30.97 -6.90 -19.78
N ASP A 155 30.87 -6.23 -18.62
CA ASP A 155 30.84 -6.90 -17.33
C ASP A 155 29.46 -7.52 -17.05
N ASN A 156 29.49 -8.59 -16.27
CA ASN A 156 28.26 -9.23 -15.82
C ASN A 156 27.71 -8.46 -14.61
N LEU A 157 26.59 -7.77 -14.80
CA LEU A 157 25.98 -6.99 -13.73
C LEU A 157 25.05 -7.86 -12.85
N SER A 158 25.17 -7.66 -11.53
CA SER A 158 24.19 -8.20 -10.59
C SER A 158 22.84 -7.48 -10.75
N SER A 159 21.75 -8.14 -10.38
CA SER A 159 20.44 -7.47 -10.31
C SER A 159 20.53 -6.24 -9.39
N ASN A 160 19.76 -5.20 -9.70
CA ASN A 160 19.77 -3.91 -9.03
C ASN A 160 21.06 -3.08 -9.17
N SER A 161 21.95 -3.45 -10.09
CA SER A 161 23.06 -2.57 -10.52
C SER A 161 22.52 -1.36 -11.26
N LEU A 162 23.32 -0.27 -11.27
CA LEU A 162 22.92 0.99 -11.90
C LEU A 162 23.81 1.32 -13.09
N ILE A 163 23.23 1.98 -14.08
CA ILE A 163 23.93 2.58 -15.20
C ILE A 163 23.55 4.06 -15.23
N VAL A 164 24.51 4.92 -14.96
CA VAL A 164 24.34 6.38 -14.97
C VAL A 164 24.84 6.91 -16.31
N VAL A 165 24.00 7.61 -17.05
CA VAL A 165 24.31 8.11 -18.40
C VAL A 165 24.13 9.62 -18.45
N CYS A 166 25.17 10.32 -18.93
CA CYS A 166 25.16 11.77 -19.15
C CYS A 166 25.76 12.08 -20.54
N GLY A 167 24.91 12.31 -21.53
CA GLY A 167 25.34 12.46 -22.93
C GLY A 167 26.07 11.21 -23.41
N ASP A 168 27.32 11.35 -23.86
CA ASP A 168 28.15 10.26 -24.36
C ASP A 168 28.93 9.52 -23.25
N ARG A 169 28.79 9.93 -22.01
CA ARG A 169 29.49 9.32 -20.88
C ARG A 169 28.54 8.44 -20.07
N ASN A 170 29.07 7.33 -19.58
CA ASN A 170 28.36 6.48 -18.64
C ASN A 170 29.27 6.05 -17.49
N LYS A 171 28.64 5.69 -16.36
CA LYS A 171 29.26 5.05 -15.20
C LYS A 171 28.39 3.86 -14.81
N VAL A 172 28.99 2.70 -14.70
CA VAL A 172 28.32 1.48 -14.24
C VAL A 172 28.63 1.29 -12.76
N VAL A 173 27.60 1.12 -11.95
CA VAL A 173 27.71 0.85 -10.53
C VAL A 173 27.10 -0.53 -10.26
N ASN A 174 27.98 -1.49 -9.91
CA ASN A 174 27.53 -2.83 -9.58
C ASN A 174 26.83 -2.83 -8.20
N TYR A 175 25.78 -3.62 -8.07
CA TYR A 175 25.04 -3.78 -6.80
C TYR A 175 25.95 -4.08 -5.61
N ASN A 176 26.97 -4.91 -5.80
CA ASN A 176 27.94 -5.26 -4.76
C ASN A 176 28.81 -4.10 -4.26
N ASN A 177 28.84 -2.98 -5.01
CA ASN A 177 29.53 -1.77 -4.58
C ASN A 177 28.62 -0.81 -3.84
N ILE A 178 27.29 -0.99 -3.99
CA ILE A 178 26.28 -0.17 -3.31
C ILE A 178 26.11 -0.62 -1.87
N TYR A 179 26.20 -1.94 -1.63
CA TYR A 179 26.11 -2.52 -0.30
C TYR A 179 27.47 -3.01 0.18
N GLU A 180 27.89 -2.53 1.33
CA GLU A 180 29.05 -3.06 2.02
C GLU A 180 28.66 -4.36 2.73
N SER A 181 29.45 -5.40 2.54
CA SER A 181 29.21 -6.72 3.13
C SER A 181 30.46 -7.24 3.82
N THR A 182 30.29 -7.81 4.98
CA THR A 182 31.37 -8.47 5.72
C THR A 182 31.03 -9.93 5.94
N MET A 183 32.01 -10.81 5.78
CA MET A 183 31.87 -12.23 6.07
C MET A 183 31.89 -12.48 7.57
N ASP A 184 30.82 -13.03 8.11
CA ASP A 184 30.80 -13.55 9.48
C ASP A 184 31.43 -14.96 9.50
N TYR A 185 32.60 -15.04 10.06
CA TYR A 185 33.36 -16.29 10.15
C TYR A 185 32.75 -17.33 11.12
N ASN A 186 31.80 -16.94 11.98
CA ASN A 186 31.14 -17.87 12.88
C ASN A 186 29.99 -18.61 12.18
N THR A 187 29.31 -17.91 11.29
CA THR A 187 28.16 -18.45 10.54
C THR A 187 28.47 -18.77 9.08
N TYR A 188 29.69 -18.41 8.61
CA TYR A 188 30.12 -18.49 7.21
C TYR A 188 29.12 -17.83 6.24
N SER A 189 28.50 -16.75 6.66
CA SER A 189 27.55 -15.98 5.86
C SER A 189 28.01 -14.54 5.67
N TYR A 190 27.63 -13.93 4.52
CA TYR A 190 27.83 -12.50 4.30
C TYR A 190 26.69 -11.74 4.98
N GLN A 191 27.05 -10.71 5.73
CA GLN A 191 26.12 -9.77 6.35
C GLN A 191 26.35 -8.40 5.77
N THR A 192 25.28 -7.70 5.39
CA THR A 192 25.33 -6.31 4.97
C THR A 192 25.68 -5.43 6.17
N THR A 193 26.73 -4.66 6.05
CA THR A 193 27.26 -3.79 7.12
C THR A 193 27.06 -2.30 6.83
N GLY A 194 26.78 -1.93 5.57
CA GLY A 194 26.60 -0.55 5.17
C GLY A 194 25.91 -0.41 3.81
N PHE A 195 25.53 0.82 3.51
CA PHE A 195 24.94 1.24 2.24
C PHE A 195 25.64 2.51 1.76
N ASP A 196 26.31 2.43 0.62
CA ASP A 196 27.07 3.53 -0.01
C ASP A 196 26.49 3.93 -1.37
N GLY A 197 25.19 3.83 -1.53
CA GLY A 197 24.52 4.15 -2.80
C GLY A 197 24.79 5.59 -3.27
N GLU A 198 24.80 6.56 -2.36
CA GLU A 198 25.08 7.96 -2.65
C GLU A 198 26.52 8.15 -3.15
N GLY A 199 27.52 7.64 -2.42
CA GLY A 199 28.93 7.78 -2.81
C GLY A 199 29.25 7.07 -4.13
N GLN A 200 28.54 6.02 -4.47
CA GLN A 200 28.75 5.32 -5.74
C GLN A 200 28.13 6.04 -6.94
N ILE A 201 27.06 6.80 -6.76
CA ILE A 201 26.35 7.53 -7.84
C ILE A 201 27.01 8.89 -8.09
N THR A 202 27.33 9.62 -7.03
CA THR A 202 27.94 10.96 -7.05
C THR A 202 29.43 10.90 -7.31
#